data_30d6d851d8abe6bae33a6c3c93f5d1c4
#
_entry.id   30d6d851d8abe6bae33a6c3c93f5d1c4
#
_cell.length_a   1.000
_cell.length_b   1.000
_cell.length_c   1.000
_cell.angle_alpha   90.00
_cell.angle_beta   90.00
_cell.angle_gamma   90.00
#
_symmetry.space_group_name_H-M   'P 1'
#
loop_
_entity.id
_entity.type
_entity.pdbx_description
1 polymer ?
#
loop_
_entity_poly.entity_id
_entity_poly.type
_entity_poly.pdbx_seq_one_letter_code
_entity_poly.pdbx_strand_id
1 'polypeptide(L)'
;MAVSLFIIIMQRYDIFNKHNNICITNKCFAEQESAQRIVIECDKDNVNSINFAQFFNENYKKNVLIIVKNLDFEKTFQQITKKMIHVPAAGGLVQNEKGEYLFIFRNNHLDLPKGHQEEGENLEITAVREVEEETGLKDITLGEKLGVTYHTYKREGKRELKATHWYKMSSKSTEALTPQEEEGIERVEWLSEEYISEHKKKIYPSLYHFLKKVIKI
;
A
#
# COMPACT_ATOMS: atom_id res chain seq x y z
N MET A 1 -27.97 0.35 -33.89
CA MET A 1 -27.68 1.04 -32.62
C MET A 1 -26.54 0.27 -31.93
N ALA A 2 -25.35 0.83 -31.96
CA ALA A 2 -24.20 0.23 -31.26
C ALA A 2 -24.33 0.51 -29.76
N VAL A 3 -24.58 -0.55 -28.98
CA VAL A 3 -24.51 -0.46 -27.53
C VAL A 3 -23.03 -0.36 -27.17
N SER A 4 -22.59 0.85 -26.86
CA SER A 4 -21.24 1.08 -26.35
C SER A 4 -21.14 0.41 -24.97
N LEU A 5 -20.47 -0.74 -24.93
CA LEU A 5 -20.18 -1.45 -23.70
C LEU A 5 -19.10 -0.64 -22.95
N PHE A 6 -19.50 0.29 -22.10
CA PHE A 6 -18.57 0.93 -21.17
C PHE A 6 -18.06 -0.14 -20.21
N ILE A 7 -16.88 -0.66 -20.49
CA ILE A 7 -16.14 -1.46 -19.49
C ILE A 7 -15.79 -0.51 -18.36
N ILE A 8 -16.60 -0.52 -17.30
CA ILE A 8 -16.28 0.23 -16.07
C ILE A 8 -15.09 -0.48 -15.45
N ILE A 9 -13.91 0.10 -15.64
CA ILE A 9 -12.68 -0.36 -14.98
C ILE A 9 -12.90 -0.22 -13.47
N MET A 10 -12.69 -1.31 -12.74
CA MET A 10 -12.78 -1.29 -11.28
C MET A 10 -11.66 -0.44 -10.70
N GLN A 11 -12.04 0.66 -10.06
CA GLN A 11 -11.11 1.49 -9.28
C GLN A 11 -11.32 1.19 -7.80
N ARG A 12 -10.23 1.01 -7.08
CA ARG A 12 -10.25 0.67 -5.65
C ARG A 12 -9.00 1.20 -4.96
N TYR A 13 -9.22 1.90 -3.85
CA TYR A 13 -8.18 2.27 -2.90
C TYR A 13 -8.49 1.68 -1.52
N ASP A 14 -7.53 0.96 -0.97
CA ASP A 14 -7.59 0.46 0.40
C ASP A 14 -6.63 1.28 1.27
N ILE A 15 -7.18 2.06 2.19
CA ILE A 15 -6.42 2.90 3.12
C ILE A 15 -6.43 2.21 4.48
N PHE A 16 -5.26 1.88 4.96
CA PHE A 16 -5.07 1.22 6.25
C PHE A 16 -4.64 2.21 7.32
N ASN A 17 -5.13 2.03 8.53
CA ASN A 17 -4.57 2.61 9.73
C ASN A 17 -4.35 1.50 10.77
N LYS A 18 -3.89 1.85 11.98
CA LYS A 18 -3.61 0.87 13.04
C LYS A 18 -4.80 -0.03 13.40
N HIS A 19 -6.03 0.44 13.21
CA HIS A 19 -7.24 -0.18 13.78
C HIS A 19 -8.28 -0.58 12.76
N ASN A 20 -8.24 -0.03 11.56
CA ASN A 20 -9.24 -0.31 10.53
C ASN A 20 -8.69 -0.18 9.11
N ASN A 21 -9.49 -0.62 8.16
CA ASN A 21 -9.31 -0.44 6.74
C ASN A 21 -10.49 0.35 6.18
N ILE A 22 -10.19 1.38 5.38
CA ILE A 22 -11.18 2.13 4.61
C ILE A 22 -10.98 1.76 3.14
N CYS A 23 -11.94 1.05 2.57
CA CYS A 23 -11.96 0.71 1.15
C CYS A 23 -12.83 1.72 0.42
N ILE A 24 -12.29 2.38 -0.61
CA ILE A 24 -12.99 3.29 -1.51
C ILE A 24 -13.05 2.62 -2.88
N THR A 25 -14.22 2.50 -3.47
CA THR A 25 -14.40 1.79 -4.75
C THR A 25 -15.57 2.35 -5.55
N ASN A 26 -15.52 2.16 -6.87
CA ASN A 26 -16.63 2.48 -7.78
C ASN A 26 -17.53 1.27 -8.09
N LYS A 27 -17.27 0.10 -7.49
CA LYS A 27 -18.09 -1.12 -7.64
C LYS A 27 -18.65 -1.60 -6.31
N CYS A 28 -19.89 -2.05 -6.34
CA CYS A 28 -20.46 -2.82 -5.23
C CYS A 28 -19.85 -4.22 -5.24
N PHE A 29 -19.22 -4.63 -4.16
CA PHE A 29 -18.71 -5.99 -3.97
C PHE A 29 -19.81 -6.92 -3.48
N ALA A 30 -19.61 -8.21 -3.71
CA ALA A 30 -20.51 -9.24 -3.21
C ALA A 30 -20.71 -9.13 -1.69
N GLU A 31 -21.86 -9.55 -1.19
CA GLU A 31 -22.33 -9.42 0.18
C GLU A 31 -21.33 -9.84 1.28
N GLN A 32 -20.41 -10.77 0.99
CA GLN A 32 -19.40 -11.24 1.93
C GLN A 32 -18.36 -10.19 2.34
N GLU A 33 -18.01 -9.23 1.47
CA GLU A 33 -17.09 -8.14 1.85
C GLU A 33 -17.80 -7.02 2.63
N SER A 34 -19.10 -6.86 2.44
CA SER A 34 -19.90 -5.83 3.12
C SER A 34 -20.31 -6.24 4.54
N ALA A 35 -20.46 -7.55 4.81
CA ALA A 35 -20.98 -8.07 6.08
C ALA A 35 -20.18 -7.70 7.33
N GLN A 36 -18.90 -7.31 7.18
CA GLN A 36 -18.02 -6.90 8.27
C GLN A 36 -17.64 -5.41 8.24
N ARG A 37 -18.31 -4.61 7.40
CA ARG A 37 -17.94 -3.21 7.16
C ARG A 37 -19.16 -2.30 7.31
N ILE A 38 -18.91 -1.04 7.69
CA ILE A 38 -19.90 0.02 7.51
C ILE A 38 -19.86 0.42 6.03
N VAL A 39 -20.98 0.30 5.35
CA VAL A 39 -21.13 0.65 3.94
C VAL A 39 -21.68 2.08 3.83
N ILE A 40 -21.02 2.90 3.03
CA ILE A 40 -21.40 4.29 2.75
C ILE A 40 -21.45 4.45 1.24
N GLU A 41 -22.62 4.73 0.73
CA GLU A 41 -22.78 5.14 -0.67
C GLU A 41 -22.56 6.64 -0.79
N CYS A 42 -21.68 7.01 -1.70
CA CYS A 42 -21.26 8.38 -1.95
C CYS A 42 -21.61 8.76 -3.40
N ASP A 43 -22.45 9.76 -3.57
CA ASP A 43 -22.88 10.30 -4.85
C ASP A 43 -22.86 11.83 -4.84
N LYS A 44 -23.36 12.44 -5.93
CA LYS A 44 -23.39 13.91 -6.08
C LYS A 44 -24.24 14.63 -5.03
N ASP A 45 -25.23 13.94 -4.46
CA ASP A 45 -26.21 14.56 -3.56
C ASP A 45 -25.70 14.57 -2.11
N ASN A 46 -24.83 13.61 -1.74
CA ASN A 46 -24.38 13.46 -0.36
C ASN A 46 -22.86 13.65 -0.13
N VAL A 47 -22.01 13.61 -1.17
CA VAL A 47 -20.53 13.63 -1.02
C VAL A 47 -20.02 14.81 -0.19
N ASN A 48 -20.67 15.97 -0.26
CA ASN A 48 -20.27 17.17 0.48
C ASN A 48 -20.73 17.16 1.94
N SER A 49 -21.76 16.39 2.28
CA SER A 49 -22.31 16.29 3.64
C SER A 49 -21.65 15.22 4.50
N ILE A 50 -20.94 14.25 3.87
CA ILE A 50 -20.28 13.16 4.59
C ILE A 50 -19.02 13.67 5.29
N ASN A 51 -18.95 13.49 6.60
CA ASN A 51 -17.72 13.75 7.36
C ASN A 51 -16.74 12.57 7.25
N PHE A 52 -16.02 12.50 6.15
CA PHE A 52 -15.03 11.42 5.93
C PHE A 52 -13.93 11.38 6.98
N ALA A 53 -13.55 12.53 7.57
CA ALA A 53 -12.47 12.60 8.54
C ALA A 53 -12.71 11.73 9.79
N GLN A 54 -13.97 11.46 10.14
CA GLN A 54 -14.31 10.60 11.28
C GLN A 54 -13.80 9.16 11.12
N PHE A 55 -13.79 8.62 9.88
CA PHE A 55 -13.39 7.23 9.63
C PHE A 55 -11.88 7.01 9.77
N PHE A 56 -11.11 8.08 9.68
CA PHE A 56 -9.66 8.06 9.88
C PHE A 56 -9.23 8.39 11.32
N ASN A 57 -10.18 8.59 12.22
CA ASN A 57 -9.88 8.83 13.63
C ASN A 57 -9.34 7.54 14.27
N GLU A 58 -8.34 7.67 15.15
CA GLU A 58 -7.71 6.54 15.84
C GLU A 58 -8.68 5.75 16.73
N ASN A 59 -9.72 6.41 17.22
CA ASN A 59 -10.77 5.77 18.01
C ASN A 59 -11.80 5.02 17.15
N TYR A 60 -11.77 5.19 15.82
CA TYR A 60 -12.68 4.52 14.92
C TYR A 60 -12.13 3.15 14.53
N LYS A 61 -12.71 2.08 15.08
CA LYS A 61 -12.18 0.70 14.97
C LYS A 61 -12.94 -0.18 13.97
N LYS A 62 -13.91 0.38 13.23
CA LYS A 62 -14.70 -0.38 12.27
C LYS A 62 -14.15 -0.23 10.86
N ASN A 63 -14.11 -1.32 10.11
CA ASN A 63 -13.82 -1.24 8.67
C ASN A 63 -14.94 -0.50 7.94
N VAL A 64 -14.58 0.26 6.91
CA VAL A 64 -15.51 1.08 6.13
C VAL A 64 -15.39 0.74 4.65
N LEU A 65 -16.51 0.63 3.97
CA LEU A 65 -16.59 0.52 2.52
C LEU A 65 -17.30 1.77 2.00
N ILE A 66 -16.60 2.58 1.22
CA ILE A 66 -17.16 3.77 0.55
C ILE A 66 -17.37 3.42 -0.92
N ILE A 67 -18.62 3.38 -1.36
CA ILE A 67 -19.00 3.10 -2.73
C ILE A 67 -19.27 4.43 -3.43
N VAL A 68 -18.42 4.77 -4.40
CA VAL A 68 -18.51 5.99 -5.19
C VAL A 68 -19.39 5.74 -6.41
N LYS A 69 -20.56 6.39 -6.47
CA LYS A 69 -21.55 6.23 -7.53
C LYS A 69 -21.64 7.49 -8.41
N ASN A 70 -21.48 7.30 -9.73
CA ASN A 70 -21.68 8.38 -10.71
C ASN A 70 -20.86 9.67 -10.45
N LEU A 71 -19.68 9.52 -9.88
CA LEU A 71 -18.70 10.58 -9.63
C LEU A 71 -17.37 10.25 -10.28
N ASP A 72 -16.56 11.28 -10.54
CA ASP A 72 -15.14 11.12 -10.85
C ASP A 72 -14.44 10.53 -9.62
N PHE A 73 -13.91 9.32 -9.79
CA PHE A 73 -13.35 8.54 -8.69
C PHE A 73 -12.11 9.21 -8.07
N GLU A 74 -11.21 9.72 -8.91
CA GLU A 74 -9.99 10.38 -8.46
C GLU A 74 -10.28 11.68 -7.70
N LYS A 75 -11.17 12.52 -8.23
CA LYS A 75 -11.59 13.75 -7.55
C LYS A 75 -12.28 13.45 -6.23
N THR A 76 -13.06 12.37 -6.17
CA THR A 76 -13.72 11.95 -4.93
C THR A 76 -12.70 11.45 -3.92
N PHE A 77 -11.70 10.68 -4.35
CA PHE A 77 -10.61 10.26 -3.47
C PHE A 77 -9.84 11.46 -2.92
N GLN A 78 -9.49 12.42 -3.77
CA GLN A 78 -8.85 13.67 -3.35
C GLN A 78 -9.71 14.45 -2.36
N GLN A 79 -11.02 14.50 -2.56
CA GLN A 79 -11.95 15.16 -1.63
C GLN A 79 -12.00 14.45 -0.28
N ILE A 80 -12.03 13.11 -0.27
CA ILE A 80 -12.04 12.30 0.96
C ILE A 80 -10.76 12.54 1.76
N THR A 81 -9.62 12.66 1.09
CA THR A 81 -8.29 12.78 1.71
C THR A 81 -7.77 14.22 1.81
N LYS A 82 -8.54 15.22 1.40
CA LYS A 82 -8.11 16.64 1.28
C LYS A 82 -7.55 17.28 2.56
N LYS A 83 -7.90 16.74 3.73
CA LYS A 83 -7.40 17.23 5.04
C LYS A 83 -6.13 16.50 5.51
N MET A 84 -5.59 15.61 4.69
CA MET A 84 -4.38 14.86 5.00
C MET A 84 -3.18 15.47 4.27
N ILE A 85 -2.01 15.36 4.87
CA ILE A 85 -0.75 15.62 4.18
C ILE A 85 -0.43 14.37 3.37
N HIS A 86 -0.33 14.51 2.05
CA HIS A 86 0.05 13.42 1.18
C HIS A 86 1.56 13.25 1.20
N VAL A 87 2.04 12.08 1.58
CA VAL A 87 3.46 11.75 1.72
C VAL A 87 3.81 10.67 0.69
N PRO A 88 4.50 11.01 -0.39
CA PRO A 88 4.98 10.04 -1.36
C PRO A 88 6.11 9.20 -0.78
N ALA A 89 6.06 7.91 -1.11
CA ALA A 89 7.09 6.94 -0.75
C ALA A 89 7.21 5.90 -1.86
N ALA A 90 8.34 5.22 -1.93
CA ALA A 90 8.52 4.14 -2.88
C ALA A 90 9.36 3.00 -2.28
N GLY A 91 9.27 1.81 -2.86
CA GLY A 91 10.04 0.65 -2.46
C GLY A 91 9.94 -0.49 -3.46
N GLY A 92 10.61 -1.59 -3.15
CA GLY A 92 10.77 -2.70 -4.08
C GLY A 92 10.27 -4.04 -3.55
N LEU A 93 9.65 -4.81 -4.45
CA LEU A 93 9.51 -6.26 -4.32
C LEU A 93 10.63 -6.88 -5.15
N VAL A 94 11.75 -7.16 -4.47
CA VAL A 94 12.98 -7.66 -5.12
C VAL A 94 12.98 -9.17 -5.12
N GLN A 95 13.25 -9.80 -6.28
CA GLN A 95 13.38 -11.23 -6.44
C GLN A 95 14.80 -11.61 -6.86
N ASN A 96 15.37 -12.65 -6.24
CA ASN A 96 16.65 -13.22 -6.63
C ASN A 96 16.50 -14.32 -7.70
N GLU A 97 17.62 -14.87 -8.17
CA GLU A 97 17.65 -15.96 -9.19
C GLU A 97 17.03 -17.28 -8.70
N LYS A 98 16.89 -17.46 -7.39
CA LYS A 98 16.22 -18.63 -6.79
C LYS A 98 14.71 -18.48 -6.70
N GLY A 99 14.17 -17.31 -7.06
CA GLY A 99 12.75 -16.98 -6.93
C GLY A 99 12.33 -16.53 -5.53
N GLU A 100 13.27 -16.29 -4.62
CA GLU A 100 13.01 -15.78 -3.28
C GLU A 100 12.87 -14.26 -3.29
N TYR A 101 12.08 -13.70 -2.37
CA TYR A 101 11.84 -12.29 -2.22
C TYR A 101 12.58 -11.68 -1.03
N LEU A 102 13.10 -10.47 -1.21
CA LEU A 102 13.82 -9.73 -0.17
C LEU A 102 12.83 -9.10 0.81
N PHE A 103 13.00 -9.40 2.08
CA PHE A 103 12.23 -8.83 3.17
C PHE A 103 13.15 -8.22 4.22
N ILE A 104 12.66 -7.17 4.85
CA ILE A 104 13.22 -6.61 6.08
C ILE A 104 12.37 -7.06 7.27
N PHE A 105 12.99 -7.17 8.44
CA PHE A 105 12.29 -7.44 9.69
C PHE A 105 12.50 -6.27 10.64
N ARG A 106 11.40 -5.62 11.04
CA ARG A 106 11.41 -4.51 12.00
C ARG A 106 10.12 -4.49 12.82
N ASN A 107 10.21 -4.02 14.07
CA ASN A 107 9.05 -3.96 14.96
C ASN A 107 8.26 -5.27 15.04
N ASN A 108 8.97 -6.41 15.05
CA ASN A 108 8.40 -7.75 15.06
C ASN A 108 7.52 -8.10 13.84
N HIS A 109 7.69 -7.41 12.71
CA HIS A 109 6.97 -7.65 11.46
C HIS A 109 7.92 -7.84 10.29
N LEU A 110 7.48 -8.65 9.33
CA LEU A 110 8.03 -8.73 7.99
C LEU A 110 7.49 -7.58 7.15
N ASP A 111 8.37 -6.84 6.50
CA ASP A 111 8.04 -5.70 5.65
C ASP A 111 8.90 -5.73 4.38
N LEU A 112 8.54 -4.94 3.38
CA LEU A 112 9.38 -4.71 2.20
C LEU A 112 10.17 -3.42 2.37
N PRO A 113 11.40 -3.35 1.82
CA PRO A 113 12.22 -2.15 1.88
C PRO A 113 11.56 -0.99 1.12
N LYS A 114 11.48 0.19 1.77
CA LYS A 114 10.77 1.38 1.26
C LYS A 114 10.97 2.59 2.15
N GLY A 115 11.02 3.74 1.57
CA GLY A 115 11.04 4.98 2.34
C GLY A 115 10.48 6.19 1.61
N HIS A 116 10.72 7.36 2.13
CA HIS A 116 10.15 8.59 1.64
C HIS A 116 10.89 9.11 0.40
N GLN A 117 10.14 9.70 -0.52
CA GLN A 117 10.72 10.43 -1.65
C GLN A 117 11.46 11.67 -1.14
N GLU A 118 12.70 11.84 -1.58
CA GLU A 118 13.50 13.02 -1.30
C GLU A 118 13.30 14.11 -2.37
N GLU A 119 13.71 15.33 -2.04
CA GLU A 119 13.63 16.47 -2.95
C GLU A 119 14.49 16.23 -4.19
N GLY A 120 13.91 16.41 -5.37
CA GLY A 120 14.57 16.19 -6.65
C GLY A 120 14.56 14.76 -7.18
N GLU A 121 14.08 13.79 -6.40
CA GLU A 121 13.89 12.41 -6.86
C GLU A 121 12.58 12.21 -7.62
N ASN A 122 12.57 11.22 -8.50
CA ASN A 122 11.33 10.56 -8.91
C ASN A 122 11.13 9.27 -8.10
N LEU A 123 9.96 8.67 -8.20
CA LEU A 123 9.60 7.49 -7.38
C LEU A 123 10.42 6.24 -7.73
N GLU A 124 10.89 6.12 -8.96
CA GLU A 124 11.76 5.04 -9.43
C GLU A 124 13.12 5.11 -8.75
N ILE A 125 13.71 6.30 -8.69
CA ILE A 125 15.00 6.56 -8.01
C ILE A 125 14.82 6.29 -6.51
N THR A 126 13.80 6.86 -5.90
CA THR A 126 13.47 6.61 -4.49
C THR A 126 13.39 5.11 -4.18
N ALA A 127 12.69 4.34 -5.01
CA ALA A 127 12.48 2.92 -4.78
C ALA A 127 13.79 2.12 -4.78
N VAL A 128 14.71 2.42 -5.71
CA VAL A 128 16.02 1.76 -5.78
C VAL A 128 16.88 2.18 -4.61
N ARG A 129 17.01 3.49 -4.33
CA ARG A 129 17.79 4.03 -3.22
C ARG A 129 17.38 3.42 -1.89
N GLU A 130 16.09 3.38 -1.61
CA GLU A 130 15.56 2.84 -0.34
C GLU A 130 15.85 1.34 -0.18
N VAL A 131 15.76 0.56 -1.26
CA VAL A 131 16.14 -0.85 -1.22
C VAL A 131 17.63 -0.99 -0.92
N GLU A 132 18.49 -0.20 -1.57
CA GLU A 132 19.93 -0.23 -1.33
C GLU A 132 20.30 0.19 0.10
N GLU A 133 19.69 1.26 0.61
CA GLU A 133 19.96 1.81 1.95
C GLU A 133 19.48 0.87 3.05
N GLU A 134 18.23 0.39 2.97
CA GLU A 134 17.64 -0.46 4.02
C GLU A 134 18.22 -1.87 4.06
N THR A 135 18.83 -2.35 2.96
CA THR A 135 19.24 -3.77 2.85
C THR A 135 20.70 -4.00 2.52
N GLY A 136 21.43 -2.97 2.10
CA GLY A 136 22.80 -3.10 1.59
C GLY A 136 22.90 -3.79 0.22
N LEU A 137 21.76 -4.22 -0.37
CA LEU A 137 21.74 -4.91 -1.66
C LEU A 137 22.26 -3.97 -2.76
N LYS A 138 23.02 -4.52 -3.70
CA LYS A 138 23.55 -3.83 -4.90
C LYS A 138 23.03 -4.54 -6.16
N ASP A 139 23.37 -3.96 -7.31
CA ASP A 139 23.00 -4.51 -8.63
C ASP A 139 21.50 -4.75 -8.79
N ILE A 140 20.70 -3.77 -8.41
CA ILE A 140 19.25 -3.81 -8.52
C ILE A 140 18.82 -3.45 -9.93
N THR A 141 18.10 -4.35 -10.57
CA THR A 141 17.41 -4.06 -11.84
C THR A 141 15.96 -3.69 -11.55
N LEU A 142 15.63 -2.43 -11.84
CA LEU A 142 14.26 -1.90 -11.71
C LEU A 142 13.38 -2.42 -12.83
N GLY A 143 12.18 -2.89 -12.49
CA GLY A 143 11.14 -3.34 -13.41
C GLY A 143 9.90 -2.45 -13.35
N GLU A 144 8.76 -3.04 -13.68
CA GLU A 144 7.46 -2.36 -13.76
C GLU A 144 6.91 -1.96 -12.38
N LYS A 145 6.05 -0.94 -12.38
CA LYS A 145 5.27 -0.56 -11.21
C LYS A 145 4.17 -1.60 -10.92
N LEU A 146 4.17 -2.16 -9.72
CA LEU A 146 3.23 -3.19 -9.28
C LEU A 146 1.94 -2.62 -8.70
N GLY A 147 1.99 -1.44 -8.09
CA GLY A 147 0.84 -0.82 -7.47
C GLY A 147 1.19 0.19 -6.39
N VAL A 148 0.16 0.60 -5.62
CA VAL A 148 0.32 1.54 -4.51
C VAL A 148 -0.42 1.01 -3.30
N THR A 149 0.21 1.13 -2.13
CA THR A 149 -0.46 0.91 -0.84
C THR A 149 -0.62 2.23 -0.10
N TYR A 150 -1.75 2.40 0.59
CA TYR A 150 -2.04 3.61 1.34
C TYR A 150 -2.09 3.30 2.83
N HIS A 151 -1.35 4.08 3.61
CA HIS A 151 -1.37 4.00 5.06
C HIS A 151 -1.54 5.38 5.66
N THR A 152 -2.43 5.52 6.64
CA THR A 152 -2.63 6.79 7.35
C THR A 152 -2.26 6.68 8.80
N TYR A 153 -1.57 7.70 9.29
CA TYR A 153 -1.14 7.84 10.68
C TYR A 153 -1.16 9.32 11.08
N LYS A 154 -0.96 9.57 12.36
CA LYS A 154 -0.88 10.92 12.90
C LYS A 154 0.57 11.23 13.26
N ARG A 155 1.08 12.35 12.77
CA ARG A 155 2.41 12.85 13.09
C ARG A 155 2.30 14.34 13.43
N GLU A 156 2.85 14.75 14.58
CA GLU A 156 2.84 16.14 15.04
C GLU A 156 1.44 16.80 15.02
N GLY A 157 0.41 16.03 15.42
CA GLY A 157 -0.97 16.49 15.43
C GLY A 157 -1.67 16.51 14.07
N LYS A 158 -0.95 16.35 12.96
CA LYS A 158 -1.48 16.32 11.61
C LYS A 158 -1.68 14.87 11.14
N ARG A 159 -2.67 14.65 10.27
CA ARG A 159 -2.88 13.33 9.65
C ARG A 159 -2.14 13.27 8.33
N GLU A 160 -1.34 12.24 8.19
CA GLU A 160 -0.61 11.94 6.97
C GLU A 160 -1.25 10.75 6.25
N LEU A 161 -1.20 10.78 4.91
CA LEU A 161 -1.54 9.69 4.02
C LEU A 161 -0.28 9.31 3.24
N LYS A 162 0.41 8.26 3.69
CA LYS A 162 1.58 7.72 3.01
C LYS A 162 1.10 6.85 1.84
N ALA A 163 1.48 7.24 0.63
CA ALA A 163 1.27 6.48 -0.59
C ALA A 163 2.59 5.81 -0.98
N THR A 164 2.72 4.51 -0.73
CA THR A 164 3.93 3.76 -1.08
C THR A 164 3.76 3.11 -2.45
N HIS A 165 4.58 3.55 -3.39
CA HIS A 165 4.64 3.04 -4.76
C HIS A 165 5.60 1.86 -4.83
N TRP A 166 5.09 0.70 -5.24
CA TRP A 166 5.83 -0.55 -5.29
C TRP A 166 6.28 -0.87 -6.70
N TYR A 167 7.54 -1.26 -6.83
CA TYR A 167 8.14 -1.67 -8.08
C TYR A 167 8.64 -3.11 -8.01
N LYS A 168 8.47 -3.84 -9.10
CA LYS A 168 9.13 -5.12 -9.30
C LYS A 168 10.62 -4.85 -9.47
N MET A 169 11.44 -5.64 -8.80
CA MET A 169 12.89 -5.54 -8.92
C MET A 169 13.51 -6.92 -8.96
N SER A 170 14.71 -7.01 -9.50
CA SER A 170 15.51 -8.22 -9.43
C SER A 170 16.96 -7.89 -9.09
N SER A 171 17.65 -8.84 -8.46
CA SER A 171 19.09 -8.75 -8.21
C SER A 171 19.72 -10.12 -8.35
N LYS A 172 20.94 -10.13 -8.88
CA LYS A 172 21.82 -11.31 -8.96
C LYS A 172 22.94 -11.26 -7.94
N SER A 173 22.97 -10.23 -7.10
CA SER A 173 23.98 -10.06 -6.09
C SER A 173 24.00 -11.25 -5.12
N THR A 174 25.20 -11.73 -4.84
CA THR A 174 25.50 -12.74 -3.82
C THR A 174 26.17 -12.13 -2.59
N GLU A 175 26.27 -10.79 -2.55
CA GLU A 175 26.85 -10.06 -1.44
C GLU A 175 26.02 -10.22 -0.16
N ALA A 176 26.68 -10.06 0.98
CA ALA A 176 25.99 -10.11 2.27
C ALA A 176 25.03 -8.91 2.42
N LEU A 177 23.81 -9.21 2.82
CA LEU A 177 22.81 -8.20 3.14
C LEU A 177 23.19 -7.48 4.44
N THR A 178 22.98 -6.18 4.50
CA THR A 178 23.30 -5.36 5.67
C THR A 178 22.08 -4.53 6.05
N PRO A 179 21.42 -4.81 7.19
CA PRO A 179 20.28 -4.02 7.64
C PRO A 179 20.70 -2.62 8.04
N GLN A 180 19.87 -1.64 7.73
CA GLN A 180 20.01 -0.25 8.21
C GLN A 180 19.45 -0.17 9.63
N GLU A 181 20.30 -0.32 10.63
CA GLU A 181 19.91 -0.38 12.04
C GLU A 181 19.28 0.94 12.54
N GLU A 182 19.66 2.09 11.97
CA GLU A 182 19.12 3.40 12.31
C GLU A 182 17.61 3.53 11.99
N GLU A 183 17.12 2.76 11.02
CA GLU A 183 15.70 2.65 10.68
C GLU A 183 14.97 1.56 11.51
N GLY A 184 15.66 0.96 12.48
CA GLY A 184 15.12 -0.10 13.34
C GLY A 184 14.95 -1.43 12.60
N ILE A 185 15.71 -1.63 11.52
CA ILE A 185 15.73 -2.89 10.78
C ILE A 185 16.68 -3.86 11.51
N GLU A 186 16.12 -4.96 12.02
CA GLU A 186 16.84 -5.93 12.81
C GLU A 186 17.58 -6.97 11.93
N ARG A 187 17.00 -7.28 10.75
CA ARG A 187 17.59 -8.21 9.77
C ARG A 187 16.96 -8.06 8.40
N VAL A 188 17.69 -8.53 7.39
CA VAL A 188 17.28 -8.60 6.00
C VAL A 188 17.44 -10.05 5.53
N GLU A 189 16.41 -10.61 4.90
CA GLU A 189 16.37 -12.03 4.54
C GLU A 189 15.72 -12.26 3.17
N TRP A 190 16.21 -13.26 2.45
CA TRP A 190 15.53 -13.80 1.27
C TRP A 190 14.53 -14.87 1.71
N LEU A 191 13.26 -14.71 1.33
CA LEU A 191 12.16 -15.57 1.77
C LEU A 191 11.43 -16.18 0.58
N SER A 192 11.11 -17.48 0.66
CA SER A 192 10.28 -18.16 -0.34
C SER A 192 8.79 -17.77 -0.22
N GLU A 193 8.02 -17.94 -1.30
CA GLU A 193 6.55 -17.74 -1.28
C GLU A 193 5.88 -18.59 -0.18
N GLU A 194 6.35 -19.83 0.01
CA GLU A 194 5.84 -20.73 1.05
C GLU A 194 6.05 -20.14 2.45
N TYR A 195 7.30 -19.71 2.77
CA TYR A 195 7.60 -19.07 4.05
C TYR A 195 6.75 -17.82 4.29
N ILE A 196 6.57 -16.96 3.28
CA ILE A 196 5.76 -15.76 3.36
C ILE A 196 4.30 -16.11 3.68
N SER A 197 3.75 -17.13 2.99
CA SER A 197 2.38 -17.62 3.22
C SER A 197 2.15 -18.15 4.63
N GLU A 198 3.09 -18.93 5.15
CA GLU A 198 3.04 -19.49 6.51
C GLU A 198 3.11 -18.41 7.59
N HIS A 199 3.92 -17.36 7.34
CA HIS A 199 4.17 -16.28 8.28
C HIS A 199 3.31 -15.02 8.05
N LYS A 200 2.19 -15.14 7.33
CA LYS A 200 1.28 -14.03 7.00
C LYS A 200 0.83 -13.16 8.18
N LYS A 201 0.75 -13.73 9.40
CA LYS A 201 0.40 -12.99 10.61
C LYS A 201 1.49 -12.01 11.07
N LYS A 202 2.73 -12.19 10.59
CA LYS A 202 3.85 -11.27 10.83
C LYS A 202 3.95 -10.16 9.78
N ILE A 203 3.12 -10.16 8.75
CA ILE A 203 3.10 -9.15 7.69
C ILE A 203 2.01 -8.13 8.00
N TYR A 204 2.31 -6.85 7.81
CA TYR A 204 1.29 -5.82 7.96
C TYR A 204 0.09 -6.08 7.02
N PRO A 205 -1.17 -5.91 7.47
CA PRO A 205 -2.35 -6.24 6.68
C PRO A 205 -2.39 -5.56 5.30
N SER A 206 -1.96 -4.30 5.21
CA SER A 206 -1.87 -3.56 3.95
C SER A 206 -0.90 -4.20 2.96
N LEU A 207 0.27 -4.59 3.46
CA LEU A 207 1.30 -5.25 2.66
C LEU A 207 0.86 -6.65 2.24
N TYR A 208 0.29 -7.44 3.15
CA TYR A 208 -0.21 -8.77 2.82
C TYR A 208 -1.32 -8.71 1.75
N HIS A 209 -2.23 -7.73 1.86
CA HIS A 209 -3.26 -7.51 0.83
C HIS A 209 -2.66 -7.17 -0.55
N PHE A 210 -1.59 -6.39 -0.57
CA PHE A 210 -0.84 -6.08 -1.79
C PHE A 210 -0.13 -7.33 -2.34
N LEU A 211 0.64 -8.04 -1.50
CA LEU A 211 1.40 -9.23 -1.89
C LEU A 211 0.51 -10.31 -2.53
N LYS A 212 -0.67 -10.58 -1.98
CA LYS A 212 -1.66 -11.50 -2.57
C LYS A 212 -2.10 -11.16 -4.00
N LYS A 213 -1.91 -9.92 -4.45
CA LYS A 213 -2.25 -9.51 -5.82
C LYS A 213 -1.10 -9.70 -6.79
N VAL A 214 0.14 -9.71 -6.29
CA VAL A 214 1.35 -9.64 -7.12
C VAL A 214 2.20 -10.92 -7.07
N ILE A 215 2.07 -11.73 -6.02
CA ILE A 215 2.72 -13.04 -5.89
C ILE A 215 1.72 -14.12 -5.45
N LYS A 216 2.10 -15.40 -5.60
CA LYS A 216 1.23 -16.56 -5.29
C LYS A 216 1.36 -16.99 -3.82
N ILE A 217 0.71 -16.26 -2.89
CA ILE A 217 0.74 -16.57 -1.45
C ILE A 217 -0.66 -16.64 -0.85
#